data_71411f182f4a2e19c6842da5c5e709e4
#
_entry.id   71411f182f4a2e19c6842da5c5e709e4
#
_cell.length_a   1.000
_cell.length_b   1.000
_cell.length_c   1.000
_cell.angle_alpha   90.00
_cell.angle_beta   90.00
_cell.angle_gamma   90.00
#
_symmetry.space_group_name_H-M   'P 1'
#
loop_
_entity.id
_entity.type
_entity.pdbx_description
1 polymer ?
#
loop_
_entity_poly.entity_id
_entity_poly.type
_entity_poly.pdbx_seq_one_letter_code
_entity_poly.pdbx_strand_id
1 'polypeptide(L)'
;MTKKQLLILLVAFVLLAGGLAAWLTFGSNLSTSGGTAANAGYEILPSDRTMGNRHAKAVLIEYGASSCPVCAAWNADNFPILKTKYIDTGKVFYVFRQFPIRPDDGAAEKIARCLPEDKYFSFIDLLWRNQSLWDVEFGVVDVHGGLVRLGRMAGLSADQVDKCIDNKAEDDRINKQTADAESRYNVTGTPTFILNGTSIGSGNLPISDMSKTIDAALAAKT
;
A
#
# COMPACT_ATOMS: atom_id res chain seq x y z
N MET A 1 -52.27 -31.53 35.90
CA MET A 1 -51.08 -30.64 35.90
C MET A 1 -51.20 -29.73 37.10
N THR A 2 -50.20 -29.68 37.96
CA THR A 2 -50.17 -28.79 39.11
C THR A 2 -49.81 -27.37 38.70
N LYS A 3 -50.24 -26.34 39.43
CA LYS A 3 -49.89 -24.93 39.14
C LYS A 3 -48.37 -24.70 38.99
N LYS A 4 -47.55 -25.49 39.69
CA LYS A 4 -46.07 -25.46 39.54
C LYS A 4 -45.59 -25.95 38.18
N GLN A 5 -46.20 -27.00 37.61
CA GLN A 5 -45.85 -27.53 36.30
C GLN A 5 -46.23 -26.56 35.19
N LEU A 6 -47.35 -25.85 35.31
CA LEU A 6 -47.78 -24.83 34.36
C LEU A 6 -46.80 -23.61 34.34
N LEU A 7 -46.34 -23.21 35.55
CA LEU A 7 -45.39 -22.09 35.68
C LEU A 7 -44.03 -22.42 35.07
N ILE A 8 -43.53 -23.64 35.24
CA ILE A 8 -42.24 -24.07 34.63
C ILE A 8 -42.33 -24.10 33.11
N LEU A 9 -43.44 -24.55 32.52
CA LEU A 9 -43.64 -24.56 31.08
C LEU A 9 -43.74 -23.14 30.49
N LEU A 10 -44.38 -22.21 31.20
CA LEU A 10 -44.45 -20.80 30.78
C LEU A 10 -43.09 -20.11 30.83
N VAL A 11 -42.29 -20.34 31.86
CA VAL A 11 -40.92 -19.78 31.94
C VAL A 11 -40.00 -20.36 30.87
N ALA A 12 -40.08 -21.67 30.58
CA ALA A 12 -39.31 -22.29 29.51
C ALA A 12 -39.69 -21.73 28.13
N PHE A 13 -40.98 -21.46 27.88
CA PHE A 13 -41.44 -20.91 26.60
C PHE A 13 -41.00 -19.45 26.41
N VAL A 14 -40.97 -18.65 27.45
CA VAL A 14 -40.50 -17.25 27.41
C VAL A 14 -38.98 -17.19 27.18
N LEU A 15 -38.18 -18.09 27.74
CA LEU A 15 -36.75 -18.18 27.53
C LEU A 15 -36.40 -18.66 26.11
N LEU A 16 -37.17 -19.59 25.55
CA LEU A 16 -36.98 -20.05 24.17
C LEU A 16 -37.40 -19.00 23.14
N ALA A 17 -38.49 -18.28 23.36
CA ALA A 17 -38.93 -17.20 22.48
C ALA A 17 -38.01 -15.97 22.53
N GLY A 18 -37.49 -15.63 23.71
CA GLY A 18 -36.52 -14.53 23.92
C GLY A 18 -35.16 -14.83 23.27
N GLY A 19 -34.70 -16.08 23.32
CA GLY A 19 -33.46 -16.53 22.68
C GLY A 19 -33.53 -16.48 21.17
N LEU A 20 -34.65 -16.83 20.56
CA LEU A 20 -34.82 -16.81 19.10
C LEU A 20 -34.92 -15.38 18.56
N ALA A 21 -35.57 -14.47 19.29
CA ALA A 21 -35.66 -13.04 18.91
C ALA A 21 -34.30 -12.34 18.99
N ALA A 22 -33.47 -12.66 20.00
CA ALA A 22 -32.11 -12.13 20.11
C ALA A 22 -31.18 -12.63 19.00
N TRP A 23 -31.37 -13.87 18.52
CA TRP A 23 -30.57 -14.43 17.42
C TRP A 23 -30.91 -13.80 16.06
N LEU A 24 -32.18 -13.44 15.84
CA LEU A 24 -32.62 -12.78 14.60
C LEU A 24 -32.26 -11.30 14.51
N THR A 25 -32.00 -10.63 15.64
CA THR A 25 -31.57 -9.21 15.63
C THR A 25 -30.06 -9.04 15.63
N PHE A 26 -29.28 -10.07 16.04
CA PHE A 26 -27.80 -10.01 16.00
C PHE A 26 -27.21 -10.48 14.67
N GLY A 27 -28.01 -11.11 13.81
CA GLY A 27 -27.59 -11.68 12.51
C GLY A 27 -27.60 -10.72 11.31
N SER A 28 -27.97 -9.44 11.47
CA SER A 28 -28.19 -8.54 10.34
C SER A 28 -27.27 -7.31 10.26
N ASN A 29 -26.18 -7.28 11.01
CA ASN A 29 -25.12 -6.28 10.77
C ASN A 29 -23.91 -6.88 10.08
N LEU A 30 -24.13 -7.64 8.97
CA LEU A 30 -23.09 -7.73 7.95
C LEU A 30 -23.09 -6.39 7.21
N SER A 31 -22.19 -5.50 7.61
CA SER A 31 -21.82 -4.35 6.80
C SER A 31 -21.32 -4.89 5.47
N THR A 32 -22.12 -4.76 4.45
CA THR A 32 -21.69 -4.88 3.05
C THR A 32 -20.76 -3.70 2.76
N SER A 33 -19.51 -3.80 3.20
CA SER A 33 -18.44 -3.01 2.60
C SER A 33 -18.33 -3.49 1.15
N GLY A 34 -18.63 -2.59 0.23
CA GLY A 34 -18.73 -2.85 -1.21
C GLY A 34 -17.50 -3.61 -1.73
N GLY A 35 -17.64 -4.92 -1.85
CA GLY A 35 -16.64 -5.78 -2.44
C GLY A 35 -16.83 -5.83 -3.94
N THR A 36 -15.98 -5.12 -4.66
CA THR A 36 -15.78 -5.33 -6.10
C THR A 36 -14.31 -5.53 -6.46
N ALA A 37 -13.54 -6.18 -5.59
CA ALA A 37 -12.14 -6.52 -5.89
C ALA A 37 -11.76 -7.97 -5.53
N ALA A 38 -12.69 -8.81 -5.10
CA ALA A 38 -12.38 -10.15 -4.59
C ALA A 38 -11.91 -11.17 -5.64
N ASN A 39 -11.88 -10.82 -6.95
CA ASN A 39 -11.43 -11.70 -8.04
C ASN A 39 -10.23 -11.18 -8.84
N ALA A 40 -9.60 -10.08 -8.43
CA ALA A 40 -8.58 -9.42 -9.25
C ALA A 40 -7.14 -9.87 -8.94
N GLY A 41 -6.91 -10.82 -8.03
CA GLY A 41 -5.57 -11.29 -7.67
C GLY A 41 -4.73 -10.25 -6.90
N TYR A 42 -5.32 -9.12 -6.48
CA TYR A 42 -4.67 -8.08 -5.67
C TYR A 42 -5.63 -7.53 -4.61
N GLU A 43 -5.06 -6.95 -3.57
CA GLU A 43 -5.80 -6.27 -2.50
C GLU A 43 -5.22 -4.87 -2.30
N ILE A 44 -6.09 -3.87 -2.19
CA ILE A 44 -5.73 -2.50 -1.80
C ILE A 44 -5.89 -2.38 -0.30
N LEU A 45 -4.77 -2.17 0.38
CA LEU A 45 -4.71 -2.05 1.82
C LEU A 45 -5.04 -0.62 2.29
N PRO A 46 -5.67 -0.44 3.46
CA PRO A 46 -5.88 0.89 4.04
C PRO A 46 -4.57 1.67 4.26
N SER A 47 -3.46 0.94 4.40
CA SER A 47 -2.12 1.52 4.56
C SER A 47 -1.43 1.85 3.25
N ASP A 48 -1.99 1.53 2.09
CA ASP A 48 -1.35 1.83 0.80
C ASP A 48 -1.23 3.34 0.57
N ARG A 49 -0.15 3.74 -0.09
CA ARG A 49 0.03 5.09 -0.63
C ARG A 49 -0.35 5.07 -2.10
N THR A 50 -1.29 5.94 -2.46
CA THR A 50 -1.99 5.82 -3.74
C THR A 50 -2.12 7.16 -4.45
N MET A 51 -2.26 7.11 -5.78
CA MET A 51 -2.60 8.24 -6.64
C MET A 51 -3.69 7.85 -7.64
N GLY A 52 -4.48 8.82 -8.04
CA GLY A 52 -5.50 8.67 -9.09
C GLY A 52 -6.87 8.29 -8.56
N ASN A 53 -7.72 7.84 -9.47
CA ASN A 53 -9.11 7.50 -9.16
C ASN A 53 -9.21 6.07 -8.60
N ARG A 54 -9.70 5.92 -7.38
CA ARG A 54 -9.90 4.60 -6.72
C ARG A 54 -10.84 3.66 -7.52
N HIS A 55 -11.69 4.22 -8.37
CA HIS A 55 -12.61 3.46 -9.23
C HIS A 55 -12.07 3.26 -10.65
N ALA A 56 -10.77 3.49 -10.89
CA ALA A 56 -10.15 3.24 -12.18
C ALA A 56 -10.25 1.77 -12.56
N LYS A 57 -10.39 1.50 -13.87
CA LYS A 57 -10.46 0.15 -14.43
C LYS A 57 -9.17 -0.65 -14.26
N ALA A 58 -8.04 0.04 -14.20
CA ALA A 58 -6.73 -0.57 -14.05
C ALA A 58 -6.10 -0.14 -12.71
N VAL A 59 -5.56 -1.11 -11.98
CA VAL A 59 -4.79 -0.90 -10.77
C VAL A 59 -3.34 -1.30 -11.03
N LEU A 60 -2.43 -0.36 -10.87
CA LEU A 60 -0.99 -0.58 -11.01
C LEU A 60 -0.33 -0.47 -9.65
N ILE A 61 0.27 -1.56 -9.17
CA ILE A 61 1.07 -1.59 -7.95
C ILE A 61 2.54 -1.60 -8.36
N GLU A 62 3.31 -0.65 -7.84
CA GLU A 62 4.77 -0.65 -7.94
C GLU A 62 5.35 -1.05 -6.59
N TYR A 63 6.16 -2.10 -6.59
CA TYR A 63 7.07 -2.42 -5.50
C TYR A 63 8.41 -1.77 -5.78
N GLY A 64 8.76 -0.77 -4.98
CA GLY A 64 9.97 0.02 -5.16
C GLY A 64 10.77 0.18 -3.86
N ALA A 65 12.02 0.60 -3.97
CA ALA A 65 12.88 0.92 -2.83
C ALA A 65 13.47 2.32 -2.98
N SER A 66 13.59 3.02 -1.87
CA SER A 66 14.13 4.40 -1.87
C SER A 66 15.62 4.45 -2.25
N SER A 67 16.37 3.39 -1.92
CA SER A 67 17.79 3.25 -2.28
C SER A 67 18.03 2.67 -3.69
N CYS A 68 16.97 2.27 -4.42
CA CYS A 68 17.11 1.62 -5.71
C CYS A 68 17.44 2.65 -6.82
N PRO A 69 18.62 2.59 -7.46
CA PRO A 69 18.96 3.52 -8.54
C PRO A 69 18.09 3.33 -9.78
N VAL A 70 17.67 2.07 -10.05
CA VAL A 70 16.77 1.77 -11.17
C VAL A 70 15.38 2.33 -10.93
N CYS A 71 14.89 2.32 -9.67
CA CYS A 71 13.63 2.98 -9.29
C CYS A 71 13.71 4.49 -9.50
N ALA A 72 14.82 5.10 -9.07
CA ALA A 72 15.06 6.53 -9.26
C ALA A 72 15.08 6.92 -10.76
N ALA A 73 15.80 6.16 -11.58
CA ALA A 73 15.86 6.38 -13.03
C ALA A 73 14.48 6.20 -13.68
N TRP A 74 13.76 5.09 -13.32
CA TRP A 74 12.43 4.84 -13.86
C TRP A 74 11.43 5.94 -13.48
N ASN A 75 11.48 6.39 -12.22
CA ASN A 75 10.64 7.50 -11.76
C ASN A 75 10.95 8.80 -12.52
N ALA A 76 12.22 9.11 -12.76
CA ALA A 76 12.60 10.33 -13.47
C ALA A 76 12.13 10.31 -14.95
N ASP A 77 12.29 9.17 -15.63
CA ASP A 77 12.12 9.08 -17.08
C ASP A 77 10.71 8.66 -17.50
N ASN A 78 10.09 7.75 -16.76
CA ASN A 78 8.85 7.06 -17.18
C ASN A 78 7.62 7.47 -16.38
N PHE A 79 7.76 7.73 -15.06
CA PHE A 79 6.63 8.05 -14.21
C PHE A 79 5.86 9.32 -14.63
N PRO A 80 6.49 10.41 -15.10
CA PRO A 80 5.74 11.59 -15.57
C PRO A 80 4.77 11.26 -16.72
N ILE A 81 5.17 10.35 -17.62
CA ILE A 81 4.32 9.90 -18.72
C ILE A 81 3.17 9.03 -18.20
N LEU A 82 3.48 8.07 -17.31
CA LEU A 82 2.47 7.25 -16.64
C LEU A 82 1.44 8.14 -15.92
N LYS A 83 1.94 9.12 -15.18
CA LYS A 83 1.10 10.03 -14.39
C LYS A 83 0.15 10.82 -15.29
N THR A 84 0.67 11.53 -16.27
CA THR A 84 -0.14 12.41 -17.13
C THR A 84 -1.09 11.64 -18.05
N LYS A 85 -0.66 10.50 -18.59
CA LYS A 85 -1.48 9.74 -19.55
C LYS A 85 -2.55 8.87 -18.88
N TYR A 86 -2.28 8.34 -17.68
CA TYR A 86 -3.12 7.32 -17.08
C TYR A 86 -3.65 7.66 -15.67
N ILE A 87 -2.80 8.18 -14.78
CA ILE A 87 -3.21 8.44 -13.39
C ILE A 87 -4.09 9.68 -13.32
N ASP A 88 -3.61 10.81 -13.86
CA ASP A 88 -4.34 12.10 -13.83
C ASP A 88 -5.62 12.06 -14.69
N THR A 89 -5.68 11.17 -15.67
CA THR A 89 -6.89 10.94 -16.48
C THR A 89 -7.87 9.95 -15.86
N GLY A 90 -7.56 9.41 -14.67
CA GLY A 90 -8.44 8.48 -13.94
C GLY A 90 -8.51 7.08 -14.54
N LYS A 91 -7.64 6.72 -15.48
CA LYS A 91 -7.59 5.40 -16.13
C LYS A 91 -6.90 4.36 -15.28
N VAL A 92 -5.90 4.78 -14.48
CA VAL A 92 -5.11 3.95 -13.58
C VAL A 92 -5.21 4.47 -12.16
N PHE A 93 -5.47 3.58 -11.22
CA PHE A 93 -5.23 3.77 -9.80
C PHE A 93 -3.85 3.22 -9.48
N TYR A 94 -2.94 4.10 -9.09
CA TYR A 94 -1.55 3.77 -8.81
C TYR A 94 -1.34 3.57 -7.32
N VAL A 95 -0.61 2.51 -6.98
CA VAL A 95 -0.24 2.14 -5.60
C VAL A 95 1.28 1.97 -5.55
N PHE A 96 1.92 2.64 -4.60
CA PHE A 96 3.32 2.42 -4.30
C PHE A 96 3.47 1.62 -3.00
N ARG A 97 4.32 0.60 -3.04
CA ARG A 97 4.65 -0.25 -1.90
C ARG A 97 6.15 -0.34 -1.74
N GLN A 98 6.63 0.10 -0.59
CA GLN A 98 8.04 -0.06 -0.25
C GLN A 98 8.42 -1.54 -0.19
N PHE A 99 9.43 -1.94 -0.94
CA PHE A 99 10.08 -3.25 -0.91
C PHE A 99 11.55 -3.03 -0.61
N PRO A 100 11.99 -3.13 0.67
CA PRO A 100 13.35 -2.81 1.06
C PRO A 100 14.37 -3.76 0.41
N ILE A 101 15.41 -3.20 -0.19
CA ILE A 101 16.56 -3.93 -0.72
C ILE A 101 17.82 -3.66 0.10
N ARG A 102 17.75 -2.66 1.02
CA ARG A 102 18.79 -2.29 1.98
C ARG A 102 18.17 -1.96 3.34
N PRO A 103 18.97 -2.07 4.42
CA PRO A 103 18.47 -1.78 5.78
C PRO A 103 17.87 -0.38 5.94
N ASP A 104 18.45 0.62 5.26
CA ASP A 104 18.06 2.02 5.40
C ASP A 104 16.77 2.39 4.64
N ASP A 105 16.30 1.54 3.73
CA ASP A 105 15.03 1.72 3.03
C ASP A 105 13.84 1.79 3.99
N GLY A 106 13.88 0.99 5.07
CA GLY A 106 12.86 1.04 6.11
C GLY A 106 12.84 2.38 6.84
N ALA A 107 14.00 2.95 7.16
CA ALA A 107 14.10 4.26 7.78
C ALA A 107 13.57 5.37 6.86
N ALA A 108 13.94 5.33 5.58
CA ALA A 108 13.46 6.28 4.57
C ALA A 108 11.93 6.24 4.42
N GLU A 109 11.34 5.04 4.34
CA GLU A 109 9.88 4.84 4.28
C GLU A 109 9.18 5.37 5.53
N LYS A 110 9.72 5.10 6.72
CA LYS A 110 9.15 5.57 7.99
C LYS A 110 9.11 7.10 8.06
N ILE A 111 10.15 7.77 7.57
CA ILE A 111 10.16 9.24 7.47
C ILE A 111 9.08 9.72 6.48
N ALA A 112 8.99 9.10 5.30
CA ALA A 112 7.97 9.44 4.31
C ALA A 112 6.55 9.35 4.88
N ARG A 113 6.30 8.34 5.72
CA ARG A 113 4.99 8.12 6.36
C ARG A 113 4.68 9.02 7.53
N CYS A 114 5.69 9.61 8.14
CA CYS A 114 5.51 10.63 9.17
C CYS A 114 5.01 11.98 8.61
N LEU A 115 5.24 12.22 7.34
CA LEU A 115 4.74 13.41 6.66
C LEU A 115 3.23 13.32 6.41
N PRO A 116 2.53 14.44 6.22
CA PRO A 116 1.17 14.44 5.71
C PRO A 116 1.04 13.59 4.44
N GLU A 117 -0.09 12.92 4.26
CA GLU A 117 -0.27 11.93 3.19
C GLU A 117 -0.04 12.53 1.79
N ASP A 118 -0.43 13.77 1.56
CA ASP A 118 -0.20 14.52 0.33
C ASP A 118 1.28 14.84 0.05
N LYS A 119 2.16 14.69 1.05
CA LYS A 119 3.62 14.89 0.94
C LYS A 119 4.38 13.59 0.68
N TYR A 120 3.75 12.44 0.85
CA TYR A 120 4.43 11.14 0.75
C TYR A 120 5.19 10.98 -0.57
N PHE A 121 4.52 11.11 -1.70
CA PHE A 121 5.13 10.88 -3.02
C PHE A 121 6.19 11.93 -3.37
N SER A 122 6.00 13.17 -2.94
CA SER A 122 7.02 14.20 -3.15
C SER A 122 8.27 13.94 -2.31
N PHE A 123 8.12 13.29 -1.16
CA PHE A 123 9.27 12.89 -0.35
C PHE A 123 9.98 11.65 -0.91
N ILE A 124 9.26 10.68 -1.42
CA ILE A 124 9.85 9.54 -2.15
C ILE A 124 10.66 10.03 -3.37
N ASP A 125 10.11 10.97 -4.16
CA ASP A 125 10.84 11.59 -5.28
C ASP A 125 12.08 12.36 -4.78
N LEU A 126 11.99 13.06 -3.63
CA LEU A 126 13.13 13.74 -3.01
C LEU A 126 14.23 12.75 -2.61
N LEU A 127 13.89 11.61 -2.02
CA LEU A 127 14.84 10.54 -1.67
C LEU A 127 15.55 10.03 -2.92
N TRP A 128 14.83 9.70 -3.99
CA TRP A 128 15.39 9.20 -5.24
C TRP A 128 16.33 10.19 -5.91
N ARG A 129 15.94 11.47 -6.00
CA ARG A 129 16.78 12.53 -6.60
C ARG A 129 18.04 12.84 -5.81
N ASN A 130 18.10 12.44 -4.53
CA ASN A 130 19.16 12.78 -3.63
C ASN A 130 19.85 11.54 -3.01
N GLN A 131 19.83 10.39 -3.70
CA GLN A 131 20.47 9.16 -3.21
C GLN A 131 21.93 9.39 -2.81
N SER A 132 22.67 10.22 -3.54
CA SER A 132 24.05 10.59 -3.21
C SER A 132 24.23 11.33 -1.87
N LEU A 133 23.17 11.76 -1.22
CA LEU A 133 23.23 12.43 0.08
C LEU A 133 22.97 11.50 1.26
N TRP A 134 22.42 10.28 1.02
CA TRP A 134 22.00 9.41 2.10
C TRP A 134 22.24 7.91 1.86
N ASP A 135 22.48 7.46 0.62
CA ASP A 135 22.62 6.04 0.32
C ASP A 135 24.08 5.59 0.32
N VAL A 136 24.36 4.49 1.02
CA VAL A 136 25.70 3.88 1.13
C VAL A 136 26.30 3.50 -0.22
N GLU A 137 25.49 3.18 -1.24
CA GLU A 137 25.96 2.83 -2.57
C GLU A 137 26.71 3.99 -3.26
N PHE A 138 26.36 5.22 -2.89
CA PHE A 138 27.05 6.43 -3.34
C PHE A 138 28.18 6.85 -2.42
N GLY A 139 28.63 5.98 -1.50
CA GLY A 139 29.74 6.24 -0.59
C GLY A 139 29.37 7.08 0.63
N VAL A 140 28.08 7.25 0.92
CA VAL A 140 27.64 7.99 2.12
C VAL A 140 27.92 7.17 3.37
N VAL A 141 28.71 7.75 4.29
CA VAL A 141 29.06 7.11 5.57
C VAL A 141 28.01 7.45 6.64
N ASP A 142 27.49 8.65 6.66
CA ASP A 142 26.47 9.12 7.61
C ASP A 142 25.08 9.09 6.94
N VAL A 143 24.53 7.91 6.75
CA VAL A 143 23.19 7.70 6.17
C VAL A 143 22.11 8.37 7.01
N HIS A 144 22.17 8.21 8.33
CA HIS A 144 21.22 8.83 9.26
C HIS A 144 21.22 10.36 9.12
N GLY A 145 22.38 11.01 9.13
CA GLY A 145 22.49 12.46 8.94
C GLY A 145 21.98 12.90 7.56
N GLY A 146 22.17 12.08 6.53
CA GLY A 146 21.60 12.28 5.20
C GLY A 146 20.06 12.27 5.22
N LEU A 147 19.46 11.26 5.85
CA LEU A 147 18.01 11.13 6.00
C LEU A 147 17.42 12.26 6.86
N VAL A 148 18.10 12.66 7.97
CA VAL A 148 17.72 13.81 8.78
C VAL A 148 17.71 15.09 7.94
N ARG A 149 18.72 15.30 7.08
CA ARG A 149 18.78 16.45 6.18
C ARG A 149 17.58 16.49 5.24
N LEU A 150 17.24 15.37 4.61
CA LEU A 150 16.10 15.28 3.70
C LEU A 150 14.76 15.44 4.43
N GLY A 151 14.60 14.84 5.62
CA GLY A 151 13.42 15.06 6.47
C GLY A 151 13.23 16.54 6.85
N ARG A 152 14.32 17.25 7.15
CA ARG A 152 14.28 18.68 7.41
C ARG A 152 13.88 19.51 6.18
N MET A 153 14.35 19.13 4.99
CA MET A 153 13.90 19.76 3.74
C MET A 153 12.40 19.56 3.51
N ALA A 154 11.84 18.47 4.02
CA ALA A 154 10.40 18.19 3.97
C ALA A 154 9.60 18.84 5.11
N GLY A 155 10.27 19.53 6.06
CA GLY A 155 9.62 20.29 7.13
C GLY A 155 9.62 19.60 8.50
N LEU A 156 10.28 18.46 8.67
CA LEU A 156 10.45 17.80 9.98
C LEU A 156 11.65 18.38 10.75
N SER A 157 11.61 18.36 12.08
CA SER A 157 12.81 18.57 12.91
C SER A 157 13.64 17.28 12.97
N ALA A 158 14.91 17.37 13.40
CA ALA A 158 15.75 16.19 13.60
C ALA A 158 15.09 15.19 14.58
N ASP A 159 14.61 15.68 15.74
CA ASP A 159 13.92 14.87 16.73
C ASP A 159 12.65 14.20 16.19
N GLN A 160 11.95 14.84 15.25
CA GLN A 160 10.80 14.24 14.58
C GLN A 160 11.24 13.11 13.65
N VAL A 161 12.32 13.32 12.89
CA VAL A 161 12.89 12.28 12.03
C VAL A 161 13.30 11.06 12.85
N ASP A 162 13.98 11.25 13.98
CA ASP A 162 14.39 10.16 14.87
C ASP A 162 13.18 9.36 15.39
N LYS A 163 12.14 10.07 15.85
CA LYS A 163 10.88 9.43 16.28
C LYS A 163 10.20 8.65 15.17
N CYS A 164 10.27 9.13 13.93
CA CYS A 164 9.72 8.40 12.78
C CYS A 164 10.49 7.10 12.54
N ILE A 165 11.82 7.16 12.56
CA ILE A 165 12.70 6.01 12.36
C ILE A 165 12.48 4.95 13.45
N ASP A 166 12.20 5.36 14.68
CA ASP A 166 11.98 4.46 15.82
C ASP A 166 10.58 3.79 15.84
N ASN A 167 9.72 4.07 14.86
CA ASN A 167 8.37 3.52 14.80
C ASN A 167 8.35 2.02 14.44
N LYS A 168 8.18 1.17 15.45
CA LYS A 168 8.15 -0.29 15.30
C LYS A 168 6.93 -0.83 14.57
N ALA A 169 5.79 -0.17 14.67
CA ALA A 169 4.59 -0.59 13.95
C ALA A 169 4.78 -0.49 12.41
N GLU A 170 5.60 0.46 11.95
CA GLU A 170 5.97 0.56 10.54
C GLU A 170 6.97 -0.54 10.13
N ASP A 171 7.86 -0.98 11.00
CA ASP A 171 8.72 -2.14 10.72
C ASP A 171 7.87 -3.40 10.45
N ASP A 172 6.88 -3.67 11.31
CA ASP A 172 5.97 -4.82 11.16
C ASP A 172 5.15 -4.72 9.87
N ARG A 173 4.66 -3.51 9.53
CA ARG A 173 3.93 -3.27 8.28
C ARG A 173 4.81 -3.54 7.05
N ILE A 174 6.03 -3.00 7.03
CA ILE A 174 6.99 -3.19 5.93
C ILE A 174 7.30 -4.66 5.75
N ASN A 175 7.63 -5.36 6.83
CA ASN A 175 7.97 -6.79 6.80
C ASN A 175 6.80 -7.64 6.27
N LYS A 176 5.57 -7.37 6.74
CA LYS A 176 4.37 -8.06 6.24
C LYS A 176 4.13 -7.80 4.76
N GLN A 177 4.28 -6.55 4.32
CA GLN A 177 4.11 -6.16 2.93
C GLN A 177 5.15 -6.81 2.02
N THR A 178 6.41 -6.89 2.47
CA THR A 178 7.51 -7.56 1.77
C THR A 178 7.21 -9.06 1.61
N ALA A 179 6.84 -9.74 2.70
CA ALA A 179 6.50 -11.15 2.66
C ALA A 179 5.29 -11.45 1.75
N ASP A 180 4.27 -10.57 1.73
CA ASP A 180 3.13 -10.68 0.81
C ASP A 180 3.56 -10.50 -0.67
N ALA A 181 4.45 -9.56 -0.95
CA ALA A 181 4.99 -9.32 -2.28
C ALA A 181 5.76 -10.54 -2.81
N GLU A 182 6.62 -11.12 -1.99
CA GLU A 182 7.40 -12.32 -2.31
C GLU A 182 6.50 -13.53 -2.55
N SER A 183 5.58 -13.81 -1.61
CA SER A 183 4.74 -15.00 -1.68
C SER A 183 3.67 -14.94 -2.76
N ARG A 184 3.06 -13.77 -2.99
CA ARG A 184 1.93 -13.61 -3.91
C ARG A 184 2.35 -13.33 -5.34
N TYR A 185 3.41 -12.54 -5.52
CA TYR A 185 3.83 -12.05 -6.84
C TYR A 185 5.25 -12.45 -7.22
N ASN A 186 5.94 -13.21 -6.36
CA ASN A 186 7.35 -13.60 -6.55
C ASN A 186 8.25 -12.38 -6.80
N VAL A 187 8.01 -11.28 -6.06
CA VAL A 187 8.86 -10.09 -6.14
C VAL A 187 10.21 -10.43 -5.55
N THR A 188 11.28 -10.25 -6.34
CA THR A 188 12.67 -10.53 -5.94
C THR A 188 13.58 -9.31 -6.10
N GLY A 189 13.03 -8.18 -6.54
CA GLY A 189 13.78 -6.94 -6.75
C GLY A 189 12.90 -5.78 -7.15
N THR A 190 13.51 -4.61 -7.29
CA THR A 190 12.83 -3.34 -7.53
C THR A 190 13.36 -2.58 -8.75
N PRO A 191 12.52 -1.80 -9.43
CA PRO A 191 11.08 -1.80 -9.29
C PRO A 191 10.45 -3.08 -9.85
N THR A 192 9.32 -3.52 -9.31
CA THR A 192 8.48 -4.58 -9.89
C THR A 192 7.05 -4.05 -10.01
N PHE A 193 6.43 -4.29 -11.16
CA PHE A 193 5.12 -3.73 -11.50
C PHE A 193 4.05 -4.84 -11.61
N ILE A 194 2.94 -4.66 -10.90
CA ILE A 194 1.80 -5.56 -10.90
C ILE A 194 0.58 -4.80 -11.44
N LEU A 195 0.05 -5.23 -12.55
CA LEU A 195 -1.17 -4.66 -13.15
C LEU A 195 -2.34 -5.63 -12.96
N ASN A 196 -3.38 -5.17 -12.28
CA ASN A 196 -4.59 -5.98 -11.99
C ASN A 196 -4.26 -7.37 -11.44
N GLY A 197 -3.26 -7.46 -10.53
CA GLY A 197 -2.84 -8.71 -9.89
C GLY A 197 -1.86 -9.57 -10.69
N THR A 198 -1.46 -9.15 -11.88
CA THR A 198 -0.49 -9.87 -12.72
C THR A 198 0.81 -9.08 -12.83
N SER A 199 1.95 -9.74 -12.62
CA SER A 199 3.26 -9.12 -12.84
C SER A 199 3.45 -8.81 -14.33
N ILE A 200 3.76 -7.55 -14.64
CA ILE A 200 3.98 -7.07 -16.02
C ILE A 200 5.45 -6.78 -16.33
N GLY A 201 6.31 -6.89 -15.34
CA GLY A 201 7.75 -6.70 -15.51
C GLY A 201 8.43 -6.11 -14.28
N SER A 202 9.76 -6.08 -14.34
CA SER A 202 10.62 -5.53 -13.29
C SER A 202 11.79 -4.76 -13.91
N GLY A 203 12.52 -4.02 -13.08
CA GLY A 203 13.64 -3.19 -13.51
C GLY A 203 13.18 -1.99 -14.33
N ASN A 204 14.04 -1.53 -15.24
CA ASN A 204 13.74 -0.36 -16.07
C ASN A 204 12.77 -0.71 -17.22
N LEU A 205 11.52 -1.10 -16.85
CA LEU A 205 10.46 -1.42 -17.83
C LEU A 205 10.13 -0.19 -18.65
N PRO A 206 10.31 -0.23 -20.02
CA PRO A 206 10.02 0.92 -20.87
C PRO A 206 8.55 1.33 -20.77
N ILE A 207 8.31 2.64 -20.69
CA ILE A 207 6.93 3.17 -20.63
C ILE A 207 6.08 2.80 -21.85
N SER A 208 6.71 2.59 -23.00
CA SER A 208 6.05 2.10 -24.23
C SER A 208 5.42 0.73 -24.04
N ASP A 209 6.12 -0.19 -23.38
CA ASP A 209 5.64 -1.56 -23.15
C ASP A 209 4.63 -1.63 -22.01
N MET A 210 4.88 -0.87 -20.94
CA MET A 210 3.89 -0.67 -19.89
C MET A 210 2.59 -0.06 -20.45
N SER A 211 2.69 0.94 -21.32
CA SER A 211 1.51 1.57 -21.96
C SER A 211 0.70 0.58 -22.79
N LYS A 212 1.35 -0.27 -23.59
CA LYS A 212 0.65 -1.33 -24.36
C LYS A 212 -0.14 -2.26 -23.45
N THR A 213 0.48 -2.66 -22.32
CA THR A 213 -0.15 -3.57 -21.37
C THR A 213 -1.33 -2.90 -20.64
N ILE A 214 -1.17 -1.63 -20.23
CA ILE A 214 -2.26 -0.86 -19.61
C ILE A 214 -3.41 -0.65 -20.63
N ASP A 215 -3.11 -0.22 -21.86
CA ASP A 215 -4.11 0.04 -22.88
C ASP A 215 -4.91 -1.25 -23.23
N ALA A 216 -4.24 -2.41 -23.26
CA ALA A 216 -4.90 -3.72 -23.43
C ALA A 216 -5.81 -4.05 -22.24
N ALA A 217 -5.37 -3.83 -21.01
CA ALA A 217 -6.20 -4.04 -19.82
C ALA A 217 -7.43 -3.12 -19.77
N LEU A 218 -7.29 -1.88 -20.22
CA LEU A 218 -8.40 -0.91 -20.31
C LEU A 218 -9.41 -1.29 -21.40
N ALA A 219 -8.96 -1.90 -22.50
CA ALA A 219 -9.82 -2.34 -23.61
C ALA A 219 -10.55 -3.66 -23.32
N ALA A 220 -10.04 -4.49 -22.40
CA ALA A 220 -10.69 -5.73 -22.01
C ALA A 220 -12.11 -5.44 -21.47
N LYS A 221 -13.10 -6.18 -21.99
CA LYS A 221 -14.48 -6.13 -21.48
C LYS A 221 -14.52 -6.82 -20.12
N THR A 222 -14.96 -6.11 -19.10
CA THR A 222 -15.33 -6.69 -17.79
C THR A 222 -16.61 -7.50 -17.91
#